data_c65b0c5db5fc8b86d8d9f6f86108b6c3
#
_entry.id   c65b0c5db5fc8b86d8d9f6f86108b6c3
#
_cell.length_a   1.000
_cell.length_b   1.000
_cell.length_c   1.000
_cell.angle_alpha   90.00
_cell.angle_beta   90.00
_cell.angle_gamma   90.00
#
_symmetry.space_group_name_H-M   'P 1'
#
loop_
_entity.id
_entity.type
_entity.pdbx_description
1 polymer ?
#
loop_
_entity_poly.entity_id
_entity_poly.type
_entity_poly.pdbx_seq_one_letter_code
_entity_poly.pdbx_strand_id
1 'polypeptide(L)'
;MKGIAFGQYYPADSVMHRLDPRMKIIMGILYIVASFLCKNVISFALLALSAFLLIIISRIPVGIVLRSIKAIIFIMLFTAVLNIFWTKGGVDEWSFHWNFIHIYESGLYNAAFIVIRIIAMIIGTGIFLTYTTTPIQLTDGLEQLLSPLKVFHIPVHEFAMMMTIALRFIPTIIEETEKIMSAQKARGADFTNGSLANRAKALIPVLIPLFISAFRRAGELATAMTCRCYRGGKGRTRLNVLRFSFRDFAALLLILLFGAALVLINIYAPGYTM
;
A
#
# COMPACT_ATOMS: atom_id res chain seq x y z
N MET A 1 13.47 -20.98 3.35
CA MET A 1 12.28 -20.09 3.44
C MET A 1 11.97 -19.59 2.04
N LYS A 2 10.73 -19.77 1.57
CA LYS A 2 10.28 -19.32 0.23
C LYS A 2 10.50 -17.84 0.12
N GLY A 3 11.13 -17.39 -0.99
CA GLY A 3 11.59 -16.03 -1.19
C GLY A 3 10.63 -14.99 -0.69
N ILE A 4 11.10 -14.16 0.23
CA ILE A 4 10.42 -12.93 0.62
C ILE A 4 10.48 -12.04 -0.62
N ALA A 5 9.44 -12.14 -1.45
CA ALA A 5 9.27 -11.22 -2.55
C ALA A 5 9.18 -9.81 -1.94
N PHE A 6 10.22 -9.02 -2.16
CA PHE A 6 10.29 -7.64 -1.72
C PHE A 6 9.20 -6.83 -2.42
N GLY A 7 8.11 -6.55 -1.70
CA GLY A 7 6.90 -5.96 -2.24
C GLY A 7 6.07 -7.01 -3.02
N GLN A 8 4.79 -6.81 -3.07
CA GLN A 8 3.86 -7.66 -3.84
C GLN A 8 3.85 -7.25 -5.33
N TYR A 9 4.97 -6.68 -5.82
CA TYR A 9 5.10 -6.31 -7.23
C TYR A 9 4.95 -7.55 -8.12
N TYR A 10 4.04 -7.47 -9.08
CA TYR A 10 3.82 -8.51 -10.07
C TYR A 10 4.31 -8.03 -11.44
N PRO A 11 5.37 -8.63 -12.00
CA PRO A 11 5.88 -8.23 -13.31
C PRO A 11 4.90 -8.65 -14.41
N ALA A 12 4.09 -7.70 -14.88
CA ALA A 12 3.21 -7.86 -16.02
C ALA A 12 3.33 -6.66 -16.95
N ASP A 13 3.12 -6.89 -18.23
CA ASP A 13 3.02 -5.83 -19.24
C ASP A 13 1.59 -5.36 -19.36
N SER A 14 1.26 -4.28 -18.63
CA SER A 14 -0.03 -3.61 -18.76
C SER A 14 0.13 -2.10 -18.87
N VAL A 15 -0.93 -1.41 -19.28
CA VAL A 15 -0.95 0.05 -19.35
C VAL A 15 -0.60 0.66 -17.99
N MET A 16 -1.11 0.05 -16.89
CA MET A 16 -0.83 0.49 -15.52
C MET A 16 0.65 0.38 -15.14
N HIS A 17 1.37 -0.64 -15.59
CA HIS A 17 2.80 -0.80 -15.30
C HIS A 17 3.65 0.28 -15.95
N ARG A 18 3.23 0.78 -17.11
CA ARG A 18 3.97 1.77 -17.92
C ARG A 18 3.72 3.22 -17.52
N LEU A 19 2.82 3.49 -16.57
CA LEU A 19 2.56 4.84 -16.06
C LEU A 19 3.70 5.33 -15.16
N ASP A 20 3.88 6.65 -15.12
CA ASP A 20 4.85 7.30 -14.24
C ASP A 20 4.49 7.07 -12.77
N PRO A 21 5.46 6.65 -11.91
CA PRO A 21 5.21 6.38 -10.48
C PRO A 21 4.60 7.57 -9.72
N ARG A 22 4.93 8.80 -10.09
CA ARG A 22 4.34 10.02 -9.48
C ARG A 22 2.83 10.08 -9.72
N MET A 23 2.43 9.82 -10.98
CA MET A 23 1.02 9.84 -11.34
C MET A 23 0.25 8.72 -10.66
N LYS A 24 0.86 7.54 -10.50
CA LYS A 24 0.25 6.43 -9.76
C LYS A 24 -0.02 6.77 -8.29
N ILE A 25 0.91 7.49 -7.63
CA ILE A 25 0.70 7.95 -6.25
C ILE A 25 -0.48 8.92 -6.21
N ILE A 26 -0.51 9.91 -7.10
CA ILE A 26 -1.60 10.90 -7.17
C ILE A 26 -2.93 10.21 -7.46
N MET A 27 -2.96 9.30 -8.46
CA MET A 27 -4.17 8.54 -8.80
C MET A 27 -4.64 7.64 -7.66
N GLY A 28 -3.72 7.02 -6.93
CA GLY A 28 -4.05 6.22 -5.74
C GLY A 28 -4.75 7.07 -4.66
N ILE A 29 -4.22 8.26 -4.39
CA ILE A 29 -4.83 9.20 -3.44
C ILE A 29 -6.20 9.68 -3.95
N LEU A 30 -6.30 10.06 -5.22
CA LEU A 30 -7.57 10.50 -5.81
C LEU A 30 -8.63 9.38 -5.79
N TYR A 31 -8.23 8.14 -6.02
CA TYR A 31 -9.13 6.99 -5.95
C TYR A 31 -9.65 6.75 -4.52
N ILE A 32 -8.79 6.90 -3.52
CA ILE A 32 -9.21 6.86 -2.10
C ILE A 32 -10.23 7.97 -1.84
N VAL A 33 -9.93 9.21 -2.21
CA VAL A 33 -10.85 10.35 -2.02
C VAL A 33 -12.17 10.09 -2.74
N ALA A 34 -12.13 9.62 -3.98
CA ALA A 34 -13.33 9.27 -4.75
C ALA A 34 -14.18 8.19 -4.06
N SER A 35 -13.55 7.18 -3.44
CA SER A 35 -14.27 6.13 -2.71
C SER A 35 -15.01 6.66 -1.47
N PHE A 36 -14.49 7.70 -0.81
CA PHE A 36 -15.16 8.37 0.30
C PHE A 36 -16.32 9.28 -0.14
N LEU A 37 -16.32 9.74 -1.39
CA LEU A 37 -17.41 10.54 -1.94
C LEU A 37 -18.66 9.70 -2.27
N CYS A 38 -18.55 8.37 -2.33
CA CYS A 38 -19.68 7.50 -2.61
C CYS A 38 -20.69 7.52 -1.44
N LYS A 39 -21.96 7.88 -1.75
CA LYS A 39 -23.07 7.92 -0.77
C LYS A 39 -24.27 7.08 -1.18
N ASN A 40 -24.48 6.84 -2.49
CA ASN A 40 -25.65 6.21 -3.07
C ASN A 40 -25.35 4.83 -3.63
N VAL A 41 -26.32 3.94 -3.70
CA VAL A 41 -26.21 2.59 -4.29
C VAL A 41 -25.56 2.63 -5.68
N ILE A 42 -25.98 3.57 -6.54
CA ILE A 42 -25.43 3.74 -7.89
C ILE A 42 -23.93 4.09 -7.85
N SER A 43 -23.52 4.98 -6.92
CA SER A 43 -22.13 5.35 -6.73
C SER A 43 -21.27 4.16 -6.28
N PHE A 44 -21.81 3.31 -5.39
CA PHE A 44 -21.13 2.08 -4.97
C PHE A 44 -21.05 1.03 -6.07
N ALA A 45 -22.09 0.88 -6.90
CA ALA A 45 -22.04 0.02 -8.07
C ALA A 45 -20.98 0.47 -9.08
N LEU A 46 -20.89 1.78 -9.33
CA LEU A 46 -19.86 2.36 -10.19
C LEU A 46 -18.45 2.18 -9.60
N LEU A 47 -18.30 2.32 -8.28
CA LEU A 47 -17.03 2.07 -7.59
C LEU A 47 -16.61 0.59 -7.71
N ALA A 48 -17.53 -0.35 -7.51
CA ALA A 48 -17.27 -1.78 -7.68
C ALA A 48 -16.89 -2.12 -9.13
N LEU A 49 -17.61 -1.54 -10.10
CA LEU A 49 -17.28 -1.67 -11.52
C LEU A 49 -15.89 -1.14 -11.84
N SER A 50 -15.52 0.03 -11.30
CA SER A 50 -14.19 0.61 -11.48
C SER A 50 -13.09 -0.29 -10.93
N ALA A 51 -13.27 -0.87 -9.73
CA ALA A 51 -12.32 -1.81 -9.14
C ALA A 51 -12.16 -3.06 -10.01
N PHE A 52 -13.25 -3.60 -10.57
CA PHE A 52 -13.23 -4.72 -11.50
C PHE A 52 -12.48 -4.38 -12.79
N LEU A 53 -12.76 -3.22 -13.39
CA LEU A 53 -12.06 -2.75 -14.60
C LEU A 53 -10.56 -2.55 -14.34
N LEU A 54 -10.19 -2.03 -13.18
CA LEU A 54 -8.77 -1.87 -12.79
C LEU A 54 -8.05 -3.22 -12.75
N ILE A 55 -8.68 -4.29 -12.23
CA ILE A 55 -8.10 -5.65 -12.23
C ILE A 55 -7.85 -6.11 -13.67
N ILE A 56 -8.82 -5.96 -14.56
CA ILE A 56 -8.71 -6.39 -15.96
C ILE A 56 -7.59 -5.62 -16.67
N ILE A 57 -7.59 -4.30 -16.57
CA ILE A 57 -6.60 -3.43 -17.24
C ILE A 57 -5.18 -3.69 -16.72
N SER A 58 -5.03 -3.99 -15.42
CA SER A 58 -3.72 -4.25 -14.82
C SER A 58 -3.15 -5.63 -15.15
N ARG A 59 -3.97 -6.55 -15.68
CA ARG A 59 -3.61 -7.95 -15.98
C ARG A 59 -3.02 -8.72 -14.78
N ILE A 60 -3.46 -8.36 -13.59
CA ILE A 60 -3.02 -9.03 -12.36
C ILE A 60 -3.92 -10.24 -12.13
N PRO A 61 -3.36 -11.42 -11.80
CA PRO A 61 -4.17 -12.60 -11.52
C PRO A 61 -5.03 -12.37 -10.27
N VAL A 62 -6.32 -12.64 -10.39
CA VAL A 62 -7.33 -12.42 -9.33
C VAL A 62 -6.93 -13.11 -8.03
N GLY A 63 -6.20 -14.22 -8.09
CA GLY A 63 -5.71 -14.93 -6.90
C GLY A 63 -4.79 -14.11 -5.99
N ILE A 64 -4.01 -13.16 -6.55
CA ILE A 64 -3.15 -12.26 -5.76
C ILE A 64 -4.04 -11.23 -5.04
N VAL A 65 -5.00 -10.66 -5.75
CA VAL A 65 -5.96 -9.68 -5.21
C VAL A 65 -6.78 -10.32 -4.08
N LEU A 66 -7.32 -11.52 -4.31
CA LEU A 66 -8.08 -12.26 -3.29
C LEU A 66 -7.24 -12.59 -2.05
N ARG A 67 -5.94 -12.86 -2.21
CA ARG A 67 -5.05 -13.10 -1.07
C ARG A 67 -4.89 -11.87 -0.19
N SER A 68 -4.86 -10.67 -0.77
CA SER A 68 -4.80 -9.41 -0.01
C SER A 68 -6.11 -9.13 0.71
N ILE A 69 -7.25 -9.41 0.08
CA ILE A 69 -8.57 -9.29 0.71
C ILE A 69 -8.67 -10.29 1.88
N LYS A 70 -8.20 -11.54 1.70
CA LYS A 70 -8.21 -12.57 2.74
C LYS A 70 -7.48 -12.14 4.01
N ALA A 71 -6.40 -11.36 3.90
CA ALA A 71 -5.66 -10.87 5.06
C ALA A 71 -6.49 -9.91 5.94
N ILE A 72 -7.46 -9.21 5.35
CA ILE A 72 -8.26 -8.17 6.00
C ILE A 72 -9.71 -8.64 6.27
N ILE A 73 -10.10 -9.82 5.76
CA ILE A 73 -11.47 -10.33 5.83
C ILE A 73 -12.03 -10.36 7.25
N PHE A 74 -11.19 -10.66 8.24
CA PHE A 74 -11.59 -10.70 9.65
C PHE A 74 -12.00 -9.31 10.15
N ILE A 75 -11.19 -8.29 9.89
CA ILE A 75 -11.48 -6.91 10.30
C ILE A 75 -12.70 -6.38 9.53
N MET A 76 -12.79 -6.70 8.24
CA MET A 76 -13.90 -6.31 7.38
C MET A 76 -15.23 -6.93 7.86
N LEU A 77 -15.22 -8.22 8.21
CA LEU A 77 -16.40 -8.89 8.76
C LEU A 77 -16.79 -8.31 10.13
N PHE A 78 -15.81 -8.07 10.98
CA PHE A 78 -16.03 -7.46 12.29
C PHE A 78 -16.65 -6.06 12.18
N THR A 79 -16.14 -5.20 11.31
CA THR A 79 -16.72 -3.87 11.08
C THR A 79 -18.11 -3.94 10.46
N ALA A 80 -18.36 -4.88 9.55
CA ALA A 80 -19.69 -5.10 8.99
C ALA A 80 -20.71 -5.50 10.07
N VAL A 81 -20.35 -6.46 10.94
CA VAL A 81 -21.17 -6.90 12.05
C VAL A 81 -21.43 -5.75 13.01
N LEU A 82 -20.42 -4.98 13.41
CA LEU A 82 -20.61 -3.81 14.26
C LEU A 82 -21.59 -2.80 13.65
N ASN A 83 -21.50 -2.54 12.34
CA ASN A 83 -22.42 -1.62 11.67
C ASN A 83 -23.86 -2.10 11.69
N ILE A 84 -24.12 -3.41 11.53
CA ILE A 84 -25.46 -3.98 11.59
C ILE A 84 -26.09 -3.73 12.98
N PHE A 85 -25.29 -3.89 14.05
CA PHE A 85 -25.81 -3.74 15.42
C PHE A 85 -25.82 -2.29 15.94
N TRP A 86 -24.92 -1.43 15.42
CA TRP A 86 -24.75 -0.07 15.95
C TRP A 86 -25.60 0.97 15.22
N THR A 87 -25.98 0.68 13.96
CA THR A 87 -26.82 1.61 13.18
C THR A 87 -28.25 1.58 13.70
N LYS A 88 -28.73 2.73 14.17
CA LYS A 88 -30.12 2.93 14.57
C LYS A 88 -30.92 3.30 13.32
N GLY A 89 -31.95 2.53 13.00
CA GLY A 89 -32.83 2.79 11.87
C GLY A 89 -33.82 3.91 12.14
N GLY A 90 -34.43 4.40 11.06
CA GLY A 90 -35.54 5.35 11.12
C GLY A 90 -36.85 4.71 11.63
N VAL A 91 -37.84 5.54 11.94
CA VAL A 91 -39.11 5.11 12.56
C VAL A 91 -39.95 4.22 11.62
N ASP A 92 -39.75 4.33 10.32
CA ASP A 92 -40.54 3.65 9.26
C ASP A 92 -39.77 2.51 8.58
N GLU A 93 -38.59 2.10 9.08
CA GLU A 93 -37.81 1.04 8.47
C GLU A 93 -38.21 -0.36 8.97
N TRP A 94 -38.16 -1.34 8.07
CA TRP A 94 -38.36 -2.74 8.41
C TRP A 94 -37.31 -3.16 9.44
N SER A 95 -37.76 -3.64 10.61
CA SER A 95 -36.92 -4.06 11.71
C SER A 95 -37.22 -5.49 12.10
N PHE A 96 -36.17 -6.32 12.13
CA PHE A 96 -36.27 -7.66 12.69
C PHE A 96 -35.93 -7.61 14.18
N HIS A 97 -36.95 -7.84 15.04
CA HIS A 97 -36.82 -7.85 16.49
C HIS A 97 -36.74 -9.27 17.01
N TRP A 98 -35.58 -9.69 17.51
CA TRP A 98 -35.46 -10.93 18.26
C TRP A 98 -34.80 -10.62 19.60
N ASN A 99 -35.64 -10.43 20.63
CA ASN A 99 -35.27 -10.20 22.03
C ASN A 99 -34.28 -9.05 22.28
N PHE A 100 -32.97 -9.25 22.12
CA PHE A 100 -31.91 -8.22 22.28
C PHE A 100 -31.31 -7.75 20.96
N ILE A 101 -31.69 -8.32 19.83
CA ILE A 101 -31.11 -8.03 18.53
C ILE A 101 -32.11 -7.24 17.70
N HIS A 102 -31.75 -5.98 17.42
CA HIS A 102 -32.50 -5.09 16.52
C HIS A 102 -31.69 -4.89 15.26
N ILE A 103 -32.12 -5.51 14.16
CA ILE A 103 -31.50 -5.35 12.86
C ILE A 103 -32.39 -4.44 12.02
N TYR A 104 -31.84 -3.31 11.60
CA TYR A 104 -32.51 -2.36 10.73
C TYR A 104 -32.03 -2.53 9.30
N GLU A 105 -32.88 -2.23 8.32
CA GLU A 105 -32.56 -2.30 6.92
C GLU A 105 -31.41 -1.38 6.55
N SER A 106 -31.39 -0.15 7.09
CA SER A 106 -30.29 0.80 6.95
C SER A 106 -28.95 0.25 7.45
N GLY A 107 -28.95 -0.51 8.56
CA GLY A 107 -27.75 -1.16 9.08
C GLY A 107 -27.16 -2.18 8.11
N LEU A 108 -28.01 -2.94 7.41
CA LEU A 108 -27.59 -3.93 6.43
C LEU A 108 -26.99 -3.25 5.18
N TYR A 109 -27.64 -2.20 4.66
CA TYR A 109 -27.10 -1.43 3.53
C TYR A 109 -25.78 -0.76 3.88
N ASN A 110 -25.68 -0.13 5.06
CA ASN A 110 -24.44 0.50 5.52
C ASN A 110 -23.29 -0.49 5.66
N ALA A 111 -23.56 -1.68 6.21
CA ALA A 111 -22.58 -2.75 6.30
C ALA A 111 -22.09 -3.19 4.90
N ALA A 112 -23.02 -3.38 3.95
CA ALA A 112 -22.67 -3.74 2.57
C ALA A 112 -21.84 -2.64 1.89
N PHE A 113 -22.22 -1.37 2.05
CA PHE A 113 -21.49 -0.24 1.47
C PHE A 113 -20.08 -0.10 2.04
N ILE A 114 -19.89 -0.31 3.34
CA ILE A 114 -18.56 -0.28 3.97
C ILE A 114 -17.69 -1.42 3.44
N VAL A 115 -18.24 -2.63 3.31
CA VAL A 115 -17.53 -3.77 2.74
C VAL A 115 -17.08 -3.49 1.31
N ILE A 116 -17.97 -3.02 0.43
CA ILE A 116 -17.65 -2.66 -0.95
C ILE A 116 -16.59 -1.57 -1.00
N ARG A 117 -16.70 -0.53 -0.17
CA ARG A 117 -15.73 0.56 -0.07
C ARG A 117 -14.34 0.05 0.30
N ILE A 118 -14.24 -0.78 1.34
CA ILE A 118 -12.97 -1.34 1.80
C ILE A 118 -12.34 -2.21 0.71
N ILE A 119 -13.12 -3.08 0.08
CA ILE A 119 -12.66 -3.94 -1.02
C ILE A 119 -12.15 -3.08 -2.19
N ALA A 120 -12.92 -2.09 -2.62
CA ALA A 120 -12.53 -1.20 -3.71
C ALA A 120 -11.24 -0.42 -3.39
N MET A 121 -11.10 0.11 -2.16
CA MET A 121 -9.88 0.81 -1.74
C MET A 121 -8.65 -0.12 -1.76
N ILE A 122 -8.79 -1.35 -1.24
CA ILE A 122 -7.68 -2.33 -1.23
C ILE A 122 -7.25 -2.67 -2.66
N ILE A 123 -8.23 -2.92 -3.54
CA ILE A 123 -7.97 -3.23 -4.94
C ILE A 123 -7.32 -2.04 -5.64
N GLY A 124 -7.91 -0.86 -5.54
CA GLY A 124 -7.43 0.35 -6.21
C GLY A 124 -6.02 0.74 -5.76
N THR A 125 -5.80 0.91 -4.47
CA THR A 125 -4.47 1.24 -3.93
C THR A 125 -3.45 0.13 -4.19
N GLY A 126 -3.86 -1.13 -4.08
CA GLY A 126 -3.02 -2.27 -4.41
C GLY A 126 -2.56 -2.24 -5.86
N ILE A 127 -3.45 -1.97 -6.81
CA ILE A 127 -3.12 -1.89 -8.24
C ILE A 127 -2.23 -0.69 -8.52
N PHE A 128 -2.57 0.51 -8.03
CA PHE A 128 -1.77 1.71 -8.31
C PHE A 128 -0.37 1.66 -7.70
N LEU A 129 -0.24 1.20 -6.43
CA LEU A 129 1.01 1.35 -5.68
C LEU A 129 1.75 0.03 -5.46
N THR A 130 1.05 -1.06 -5.17
CA THR A 130 1.68 -2.28 -4.68
C THR A 130 2.05 -3.26 -5.79
N TYR A 131 1.11 -3.51 -6.71
CA TYR A 131 1.30 -4.56 -7.73
C TYR A 131 1.99 -4.06 -8.98
N THR A 132 1.82 -2.79 -9.34
CA THR A 132 2.32 -2.23 -10.61
C THR A 132 3.56 -1.35 -10.46
N THR A 133 4.04 -1.13 -9.23
CA THR A 133 5.18 -0.22 -8.97
C THR A 133 6.18 -0.90 -8.05
N THR A 134 7.46 -0.87 -8.41
CA THR A 134 8.50 -1.39 -7.52
C THR A 134 8.76 -0.41 -6.37
N PRO A 135 9.19 -0.88 -5.17
CA PRO A 135 9.50 0.00 -4.04
C PRO A 135 10.52 1.10 -4.36
N ILE A 136 11.50 0.80 -5.23
CA ILE A 136 12.51 1.78 -5.67
C ILE A 136 11.86 2.87 -6.53
N GLN A 137 11.02 2.49 -7.51
CA GLN A 137 10.29 3.45 -8.33
C GLN A 137 9.34 4.32 -7.49
N LEU A 138 8.70 3.72 -6.46
CA LEU A 138 7.84 4.45 -5.53
C LEU A 138 8.64 5.51 -4.76
N THR A 139 9.85 5.16 -4.29
CA THR A 139 10.75 6.10 -3.60
C THR A 139 11.18 7.24 -4.53
N ASP A 140 11.52 6.95 -5.78
CA ASP A 140 11.89 7.97 -6.79
C ASP A 140 10.71 8.89 -7.12
N GLY A 141 9.50 8.33 -7.23
CA GLY A 141 8.28 9.10 -7.44
C GLY A 141 7.96 10.01 -6.25
N LEU A 142 8.08 9.49 -5.04
CA LEU A 142 7.85 10.24 -3.81
C LEU A 142 8.85 11.38 -3.62
N GLU A 143 10.16 11.15 -3.90
CA GLU A 143 11.18 12.20 -3.87
C GLU A 143 10.81 13.38 -4.76
N GLN A 144 10.30 13.09 -5.95
CA GLN A 144 9.98 14.15 -6.90
C GLN A 144 8.69 14.87 -6.53
N LEU A 145 7.68 14.16 -6.01
CA LEU A 145 6.45 14.78 -5.50
C LEU A 145 6.72 15.66 -4.27
N LEU A 146 7.64 15.24 -3.40
CA LEU A 146 8.03 16.00 -2.22
C LEU A 146 9.10 17.07 -2.52
N SER A 147 9.59 17.17 -3.77
CA SER A 147 10.61 18.17 -4.16
C SER A 147 10.21 19.62 -3.81
N PRO A 148 8.94 20.07 -3.90
CA PRO A 148 8.56 21.41 -3.46
C PRO A 148 8.86 21.68 -1.97
N LEU A 149 8.86 20.63 -1.11
CA LEU A 149 9.17 20.79 0.31
C LEU A 149 10.64 21.20 0.58
N LYS A 150 11.51 21.14 -0.43
CA LYS A 150 12.88 21.70 -0.34
C LYS A 150 12.88 23.19 -0.01
N VAL A 151 11.83 23.92 -0.37
CA VAL A 151 11.65 25.34 0.00
C VAL A 151 11.60 25.50 1.52
N PHE A 152 11.08 24.52 2.25
CA PHE A 152 11.05 24.50 3.71
C PHE A 152 12.31 23.93 4.35
N HIS A 153 13.44 23.85 3.61
CA HIS A 153 14.71 23.29 4.06
C HIS A 153 14.67 21.80 4.45
N ILE A 154 13.66 21.07 4.01
CA ILE A 154 13.57 19.62 4.26
C ILE A 154 14.53 18.91 3.29
N PRO A 155 15.44 18.04 3.79
CA PRO A 155 16.42 17.33 2.98
C PRO A 155 15.79 16.10 2.26
N VAL A 156 14.84 16.38 1.35
CA VAL A 156 14.05 15.35 0.65
C VAL A 156 14.94 14.40 -0.17
N HIS A 157 16.01 14.93 -0.77
CA HIS A 157 16.93 14.13 -1.58
C HIS A 157 17.70 13.13 -0.71
N GLU A 158 18.23 13.59 0.41
CA GLU A 158 18.97 12.77 1.34
C GLU A 158 18.09 11.66 1.94
N PHE A 159 16.85 11.99 2.25
CA PHE A 159 15.87 11.02 2.73
C PHE A 159 15.58 9.94 1.65
N ALA A 160 15.32 10.34 0.41
CA ALA A 160 15.06 9.40 -0.68
C ALA A 160 16.29 8.52 -0.98
N MET A 161 17.49 9.08 -0.89
CA MET A 161 18.73 8.33 -1.03
C MET A 161 18.87 7.28 0.09
N MET A 162 18.62 7.65 1.35
CA MET A 162 18.63 6.71 2.48
C MET A 162 17.64 5.57 2.26
N MET A 163 16.41 5.87 1.83
CA MET A 163 15.40 4.87 1.51
C MET A 163 15.86 3.93 0.38
N THR A 164 16.43 4.47 -0.68
CA THR A 164 16.92 3.65 -1.82
C THR A 164 18.06 2.73 -1.39
N ILE A 165 18.99 3.23 -0.57
CA ILE A 165 20.09 2.43 -0.01
C ILE A 165 19.54 1.34 0.90
N ALA A 166 18.59 1.69 1.80
CA ALA A 166 17.95 0.74 2.70
C ALA A 166 17.26 -0.39 1.91
N LEU A 167 16.43 -0.03 0.92
CA LEU A 167 15.72 -1.01 0.07
C LEU A 167 16.68 -1.95 -0.67
N ARG A 168 17.87 -1.47 -1.06
CA ARG A 168 18.89 -2.30 -1.70
C ARG A 168 19.57 -3.25 -0.72
N PHE A 169 19.79 -2.82 0.53
CA PHE A 169 20.47 -3.64 1.53
C PHE A 169 19.56 -4.66 2.22
N ILE A 170 18.25 -4.46 2.23
CA ILE A 170 17.33 -5.38 2.89
C ILE A 170 17.51 -6.84 2.42
N PRO A 171 17.55 -7.18 1.10
CA PRO A 171 17.79 -8.56 0.67
C PRO A 171 19.09 -9.15 1.22
N THR A 172 20.16 -8.34 1.19
CA THR A 172 21.48 -8.76 1.67
C THR A 172 21.50 -9.01 3.18
N ILE A 173 20.82 -8.14 3.96
CA ILE A 173 20.69 -8.32 5.42
C ILE A 173 19.86 -9.56 5.76
N ILE A 174 18.82 -9.86 4.99
CA ILE A 174 18.00 -11.08 5.18
C ILE A 174 18.87 -12.33 4.95
N GLU A 175 19.62 -12.37 3.84
CA GLU A 175 20.52 -13.50 3.55
C GLU A 175 21.59 -13.67 4.64
N GLU A 176 22.16 -12.58 5.12
CA GLU A 176 23.14 -12.59 6.19
C GLU A 176 22.53 -13.06 7.51
N THR A 177 21.32 -12.60 7.82
CA THR A 177 20.56 -13.06 8.99
C THR A 177 20.32 -14.56 8.93
N GLU A 178 19.90 -15.10 7.78
CA GLU A 178 19.69 -16.56 7.61
C GLU A 178 20.98 -17.36 7.80
N LYS A 179 22.11 -16.86 7.29
CA LYS A 179 23.43 -17.49 7.48
C LYS A 179 23.85 -17.51 8.95
N ILE A 180 23.74 -16.37 9.64
CA ILE A 180 24.07 -16.26 11.06
C ILE A 180 23.12 -17.12 11.91
N MET A 181 21.83 -17.09 11.66
CA MET A 181 20.87 -17.94 12.37
C MET A 181 21.15 -19.43 12.16
N SER A 182 21.51 -19.85 10.96
CA SER A 182 21.87 -21.23 10.67
C SER A 182 23.14 -21.66 11.42
N ALA A 183 24.15 -20.79 11.47
CA ALA A 183 25.36 -21.02 12.24
C ALA A 183 25.10 -21.10 13.75
N GLN A 184 24.25 -20.24 14.30
CA GLN A 184 23.87 -20.27 15.71
C GLN A 184 23.02 -21.51 16.07
N LYS A 185 22.15 -21.96 15.17
CA LYS A 185 21.43 -23.24 15.34
C LYS A 185 22.38 -24.43 15.39
N ALA A 186 23.40 -24.47 14.54
CA ALA A 186 24.44 -25.50 14.58
C ALA A 186 25.27 -25.49 15.90
N ARG A 187 25.32 -24.34 16.59
CA ARG A 187 25.92 -24.19 17.92
C ARG A 187 24.97 -24.51 19.08
N GLY A 188 23.75 -24.99 18.79
CA GLY A 188 22.75 -25.36 19.78
C GLY A 188 21.82 -24.24 20.22
N ALA A 189 21.81 -23.10 19.54
CA ALA A 189 20.84 -22.05 19.84
C ALA A 189 19.41 -22.45 19.41
N ASP A 190 18.47 -22.40 20.36
CA ASP A 190 17.05 -22.69 20.10
C ASP A 190 16.26 -21.37 20.03
N PHE A 191 15.68 -21.11 18.85
CA PHE A 191 14.87 -19.93 18.56
C PHE A 191 13.36 -20.19 18.64
N THR A 192 12.98 -21.47 18.79
CA THR A 192 11.57 -21.91 18.67
C THR A 192 10.94 -22.27 20.00
N ASN A 193 11.72 -22.88 20.92
CA ASN A 193 11.24 -23.39 22.19
C ASN A 193 11.59 -22.47 23.36
N GLY A 194 10.85 -22.56 24.44
CA GLY A 194 11.09 -21.82 25.68
C GLY A 194 10.25 -20.56 25.84
N SER A 195 10.46 -19.86 26.97
CA SER A 195 9.75 -18.62 27.29
C SER A 195 10.16 -17.48 26.32
N LEU A 196 9.30 -16.46 26.18
CA LEU A 196 9.59 -15.28 25.35
C LEU A 196 10.93 -14.61 25.70
N ALA A 197 11.27 -14.56 26.99
CA ALA A 197 12.55 -14.02 27.45
C ALA A 197 13.76 -14.84 26.95
N ASN A 198 13.65 -16.17 26.95
CA ASN A 198 14.70 -17.06 26.47
C ASN A 198 14.90 -16.94 24.96
N ARG A 199 13.80 -16.83 24.19
CA ARG A 199 13.85 -16.58 22.74
C ARG A 199 14.49 -15.24 22.42
N ALA A 200 14.17 -14.18 23.19
CA ALA A 200 14.80 -12.87 23.01
C ALA A 200 16.30 -12.91 23.31
N LYS A 201 16.73 -13.62 24.38
CA LYS A 201 18.16 -13.81 24.67
C LYS A 201 18.88 -14.60 23.57
N ALA A 202 18.22 -15.59 22.96
CA ALA A 202 18.80 -16.36 21.86
C ALA A 202 19.03 -15.53 20.59
N LEU A 203 18.31 -14.41 20.41
CA LEU A 203 18.51 -13.49 19.27
C LEU A 203 19.73 -12.56 19.45
N ILE A 204 20.20 -12.30 20.67
CA ILE A 204 21.34 -11.40 20.91
C ILE A 204 22.60 -11.84 20.12
N PRO A 205 23.00 -13.14 20.12
CA PRO A 205 24.15 -13.59 19.36
C PRO A 205 23.97 -13.48 17.83
N VAL A 206 22.75 -13.24 17.34
CA VAL A 206 22.48 -12.96 15.93
C VAL A 206 22.53 -11.46 15.66
N LEU A 207 21.99 -10.65 16.56
CA LEU A 207 21.93 -9.18 16.40
C LEU A 207 23.32 -8.52 16.43
N ILE A 208 24.20 -8.95 17.34
CA ILE A 208 25.52 -8.32 17.49
C ILE A 208 26.34 -8.42 16.19
N PRO A 209 26.52 -9.60 15.56
CA PRO A 209 27.23 -9.68 14.28
C PRO A 209 26.56 -8.90 13.16
N LEU A 210 25.21 -8.87 13.10
CA LEU A 210 24.48 -8.09 12.12
C LEU A 210 24.75 -6.59 12.26
N PHE A 211 24.76 -6.05 13.50
CA PHE A 211 25.10 -4.65 13.74
C PHE A 211 26.52 -4.33 13.26
N ILE A 212 27.50 -5.16 13.64
CA ILE A 212 28.89 -4.95 13.24
C ILE A 212 29.02 -4.97 11.70
N SER A 213 28.36 -5.93 11.03
CA SER A 213 28.35 -6.03 9.57
C SER A 213 27.68 -4.80 8.94
N ALA A 214 26.53 -4.34 9.47
CA ALA A 214 25.83 -3.17 8.97
C ALA A 214 26.67 -1.89 9.08
N PHE A 215 27.35 -1.65 10.22
CA PHE A 215 28.24 -0.51 10.38
C PHE A 215 29.46 -0.57 9.46
N ARG A 216 30.05 -1.75 9.27
CA ARG A 216 31.17 -1.93 8.33
C ARG A 216 30.74 -1.58 6.92
N ARG A 217 29.60 -2.10 6.45
CA ARG A 217 29.05 -1.78 5.12
C ARG A 217 28.72 -0.29 4.96
N ALA A 218 28.18 0.34 6.01
CA ALA A 218 27.92 1.76 5.99
C ALA A 218 29.20 2.57 5.82
N GLY A 219 30.29 2.20 6.52
CA GLY A 219 31.60 2.79 6.37
C GLY A 219 32.20 2.59 4.98
N GLU A 220 32.15 1.38 4.43
CA GLU A 220 32.59 1.06 3.07
C GLU A 220 31.81 1.87 2.02
N LEU A 221 30.49 1.96 2.18
CA LEU A 221 29.64 2.77 1.28
C LEU A 221 29.99 4.26 1.38
N ALA A 222 30.16 4.79 2.61
CA ALA A 222 30.53 6.20 2.82
C ALA A 222 31.88 6.51 2.16
N THR A 223 32.88 5.64 2.33
CA THR A 223 34.18 5.76 1.65
C THR A 223 34.05 5.73 0.13
N ALA A 224 33.28 4.78 -0.40
CA ALA A 224 33.03 4.70 -1.83
C ALA A 224 32.30 5.94 -2.40
N MET A 225 31.39 6.52 -1.63
CA MET A 225 30.69 7.77 -2.01
C MET A 225 31.64 8.96 -2.01
N THR A 226 32.51 9.10 -1.00
CA THR A 226 33.53 10.17 -0.95
C THR A 226 34.54 10.05 -2.09
N CYS A 227 35.01 8.84 -2.40
CA CYS A 227 35.88 8.59 -3.54
C CYS A 227 35.23 8.95 -4.90
N ARG A 228 33.89 8.87 -4.99
CA ARG A 228 33.10 9.31 -6.15
C ARG A 228 32.71 10.78 -6.10
N CYS A 229 33.34 11.57 -5.23
CA CYS A 229 33.09 13.00 -5.06
C CYS A 229 31.64 13.35 -4.71
N TYR A 230 30.97 12.52 -3.91
CA TYR A 230 29.61 12.82 -3.44
C TYR A 230 29.62 14.06 -2.53
N ARG A 231 28.87 15.11 -2.92
CA ARG A 231 28.74 16.38 -2.20
C ARG A 231 27.29 16.76 -1.88
N GLY A 232 26.42 15.76 -1.68
CA GLY A 232 25.00 15.99 -1.44
C GLY A 232 24.18 16.11 -2.73
N GLY A 233 22.98 16.68 -2.64
CA GLY A 233 22.01 16.74 -3.74
C GLY A 233 22.20 17.86 -4.75
N LYS A 234 23.05 18.87 -4.46
CA LYS A 234 23.23 20.03 -5.33
C LYS A 234 24.04 19.68 -6.58
N GLY A 235 23.55 20.06 -7.77
CA GLY A 235 24.28 19.90 -9.05
C GLY A 235 24.31 18.48 -9.61
N ARG A 236 23.55 17.54 -9.07
CA ARG A 236 23.48 16.15 -9.58
C ARG A 236 22.44 15.99 -10.69
N THR A 237 22.81 15.20 -11.70
CA THR A 237 21.89 14.67 -12.70
C THR A 237 21.38 13.30 -12.29
N ARG A 238 20.18 12.94 -12.74
CA ARG A 238 19.59 11.61 -12.50
C ARG A 238 19.92 10.68 -13.67
N LEU A 239 20.26 9.43 -13.35
CA LEU A 239 20.45 8.40 -14.37
C LEU A 239 19.11 8.05 -15.03
N ASN A 240 18.08 7.84 -14.23
CA ASN A 240 16.71 7.58 -14.71
C ASN A 240 15.89 8.86 -14.55
N VAL A 241 15.64 9.55 -15.66
CA VAL A 241 14.79 10.75 -15.68
C VAL A 241 13.36 10.30 -15.92
N LEU A 242 12.49 10.46 -14.91
CA LEU A 242 11.05 10.25 -15.07
C LEU A 242 10.50 11.34 -16.01
N ARG A 243 9.81 10.92 -17.06
CA ARG A 243 9.21 11.82 -18.06
C ARG A 243 7.71 11.54 -18.12
N PHE A 244 6.92 12.59 -18.02
CA PHE A 244 5.49 12.50 -18.24
C PHE A 244 5.17 12.10 -19.67
N SER A 245 4.30 11.12 -19.82
CA SER A 245 3.76 10.68 -21.09
C SER A 245 2.32 11.16 -21.27
N PHE A 246 1.86 11.26 -22.49
CA PHE A 246 0.44 11.53 -22.79
C PHE A 246 -0.51 10.54 -22.09
N ARG A 247 -0.06 9.29 -21.91
CA ARG A 247 -0.81 8.25 -21.20
C ARG A 247 -1.06 8.59 -19.72
N ASP A 248 -0.13 9.28 -19.07
CA ASP A 248 -0.24 9.70 -17.68
C ASP A 248 -1.34 10.75 -17.51
N PHE A 249 -1.39 11.73 -18.44
CA PHE A 249 -2.44 12.75 -18.45
C PHE A 249 -3.81 12.16 -18.79
N ALA A 250 -3.88 11.21 -19.70
CA ALA A 250 -5.12 10.52 -20.02
C ALA A 250 -5.65 9.72 -18.82
N ALA A 251 -4.76 9.01 -18.11
CA ALA A 251 -5.13 8.27 -16.90
C ALA A 251 -5.59 9.20 -15.76
N LEU A 252 -4.92 10.35 -15.57
CA LEU A 252 -5.33 11.36 -14.61
C LEU A 252 -6.70 11.94 -14.94
N LEU A 253 -6.93 12.28 -16.23
CA LEU A 253 -8.22 12.79 -16.70
C LEU A 253 -9.34 11.77 -16.43
N LEU A 254 -9.10 10.49 -16.71
CA LEU A 254 -10.07 9.43 -16.45
C LEU A 254 -10.47 9.35 -14.97
N ILE A 255 -9.50 9.43 -14.05
CA ILE A 255 -9.80 9.33 -12.62
C ILE A 255 -10.51 10.59 -12.10
N LEU A 256 -10.21 11.76 -12.67
CA LEU A 256 -10.91 13.00 -12.36
C LEU A 256 -12.36 12.97 -12.89
N LEU A 257 -12.56 12.50 -14.11
CA LEU A 257 -13.90 12.28 -14.68
C LEU A 257 -14.70 11.27 -13.86
N PHE A 258 -14.06 10.19 -13.40
CA PHE A 258 -14.68 9.23 -12.50
C PHE A 258 -15.12 9.89 -11.19
N GLY A 259 -14.25 10.68 -10.55
CA GLY A 259 -14.60 11.44 -9.34
C GLY A 259 -15.73 12.44 -9.57
N ALA A 260 -15.69 13.17 -10.69
CA ALA A 260 -16.75 14.09 -11.06
C ALA A 260 -18.09 13.38 -11.31
N ALA A 261 -18.06 12.23 -11.99
CA ALA A 261 -19.26 11.41 -12.21
C ALA A 261 -19.90 10.94 -10.89
N LEU A 262 -19.06 10.52 -9.91
CA LEU A 262 -19.54 10.14 -8.57
C LEU A 262 -20.23 11.32 -7.86
N VAL A 263 -19.65 12.52 -7.94
CA VAL A 263 -20.24 13.73 -7.34
C VAL A 263 -21.56 14.08 -8.01
N LEU A 264 -21.62 14.03 -9.35
CA LEU A 264 -22.85 14.28 -10.09
C LEU A 264 -23.95 13.28 -9.75
N ILE A 265 -23.62 11.99 -9.68
CA ILE A 265 -24.58 10.95 -9.28
C ILE A 265 -25.12 11.21 -7.88
N ASN A 266 -24.28 11.63 -6.95
CA ASN A 266 -24.72 11.93 -5.59
C ASN A 266 -25.66 13.14 -5.53
N ILE A 267 -25.54 14.11 -6.47
CA ILE A 267 -26.39 15.31 -6.52
C ILE A 267 -27.72 15.01 -7.21
N TYR A 268 -27.69 14.28 -8.35
CA TYR A 268 -28.88 14.10 -9.19
C TYR A 268 -29.69 12.85 -8.89
N ALA A 269 -29.10 11.85 -8.26
CA ALA A 269 -29.78 10.61 -7.89
C ALA A 269 -29.76 10.42 -6.37
N PRO A 270 -30.58 11.18 -5.61
CA PRO A 270 -30.74 10.98 -4.18
C PRO A 270 -31.51 9.67 -3.98
N GLY A 271 -30.80 8.54 -4.04
CA GLY A 271 -31.30 7.24 -3.62
C GLY A 271 -30.98 7.00 -2.15
N TYR A 272 -31.09 5.75 -1.68
CA TYR A 272 -30.63 5.36 -0.34
C TYR A 272 -29.24 5.95 -0.06
N THR A 273 -29.20 6.97 0.78
CA THR A 273 -27.97 7.67 1.20
C THR A 273 -27.55 7.12 2.57
N MET A 274 -26.22 6.99 2.77
CA MET A 274 -25.65 6.77 4.10
C MET A 274 -25.96 7.92 5.02
#